data_3de4c5d033c64db18fed15aff342cf02
#
_entry.id   3de4c5d033c64db18fed15aff342cf02
#
_cell.length_a   1.000
_cell.length_b   1.000
_cell.length_c   1.000
_cell.angle_alpha   90.00
_cell.angle_beta   90.00
_cell.angle_gamma   90.00
#
_symmetry.space_group_name_H-M   'P 1'
#
loop_
_entity.id
_entity.type
_entity.pdbx_description
1 polymer ?
#
loop_
_entity_poly.entity_id
_entity_poly.type
_entity_poly.pdbx_seq_one_letter_code
_entity_poly.pdbx_strand_id
1 'polypeptide(L)'
;CIGMISEKEIAQFKVDHTLATAYEPTLSDMVYKFRYPIAVIGILLLQIVAWMVAFELLRRRNYHKLEEENAQLAVAVAQANSANEAKGQFLARMSHEIRTPINAIVGLTEIARHRSDEGGGVEECLDKIDTSSKVLLAIVNDVLDMSAIESNKIKIAQAPFSLKEVLDSISAVYGTQCEQKKIAFTVEMDEVQVEQVQGDVLRLNQVLLNLISNAYKFTPEGGSIRVTVSELPMQQEQFFYKFVGTDTGEGMSEEMQERLFLPFEQEEAETAQYHGGSGLGLSIAKNLVELMGGSISCQSKKGVGTIFTVSLPLAHAVDEKKQKAE
;
A
#
# COMPACT_ATOMS: atom_id res chain seq x y z
N CYS A 1 -72.57 -22.60 98.55
CA CYS A 1 -71.80 -23.84 98.45
C CYS A 1 -70.58 -23.55 97.64
N ILE A 2 -69.52 -23.32 98.34
CA ILE A 2 -68.19 -23.19 97.72
C ILE A 2 -67.63 -24.61 97.60
N GLY A 3 -67.63 -25.17 96.40
CA GLY A 3 -67.03 -26.48 96.14
C GLY A 3 -65.55 -26.43 96.40
N MET A 4 -65.10 -27.22 97.34
CA MET A 4 -63.70 -27.45 97.60
C MET A 4 -63.10 -28.19 96.42
N ILE A 5 -62.26 -27.50 95.63
CA ILE A 5 -61.45 -28.13 94.56
C ILE A 5 -60.52 -29.12 95.24
N SER A 6 -60.56 -30.35 94.87
CA SER A 6 -59.75 -31.43 95.44
C SER A 6 -58.29 -31.17 95.18
N GLU A 7 -57.45 -31.45 96.18
CA GLU A 7 -55.96 -31.34 96.01
C GLU A 7 -55.42 -32.13 94.83
N LYS A 8 -56.16 -33.16 94.43
CA LYS A 8 -55.84 -33.98 93.27
C LYS A 8 -56.08 -33.23 91.95
N GLU A 9 -57.12 -32.37 91.88
CA GLU A 9 -57.42 -31.53 90.72
C GLU A 9 -56.40 -30.38 90.58
N ILE A 10 -55.97 -29.84 91.72
CA ILE A 10 -54.92 -28.83 91.80
C ILE A 10 -53.53 -29.40 91.35
N ALA A 11 -53.26 -30.64 91.77
CA ALA A 11 -52.03 -31.35 91.39
C ALA A 11 -52.05 -31.69 89.90
N GLN A 12 -53.24 -32.14 89.38
CA GLN A 12 -53.38 -32.45 87.97
C GLN A 12 -53.22 -31.19 87.06
N PHE A 13 -53.86 -30.09 87.53
CA PHE A 13 -53.71 -28.79 86.84
C PHE A 13 -52.29 -28.25 86.85
N LYS A 14 -51.54 -28.47 87.97
CA LYS A 14 -50.10 -28.11 88.03
C LYS A 14 -49.25 -28.99 87.17
N VAL A 15 -49.54 -30.29 87.08
CA VAL A 15 -48.78 -31.21 86.19
C VAL A 15 -49.02 -30.88 84.72
N ASP A 16 -50.34 -30.64 84.37
CA ASP A 16 -50.63 -30.27 82.95
C ASP A 16 -50.06 -28.92 82.57
N HIS A 17 -50.00 -27.94 83.53
CA HIS A 17 -49.38 -26.64 83.23
C HIS A 17 -47.82 -26.72 83.20
N THR A 18 -47.25 -27.57 84.06
CA THR A 18 -45.81 -27.73 84.06
C THR A 18 -45.30 -28.54 82.85
N LEU A 19 -46.09 -29.50 82.38
CA LEU A 19 -45.76 -30.24 81.15
C LEU A 19 -45.99 -29.38 79.89
N ALA A 20 -46.96 -28.44 79.94
CA ALA A 20 -47.17 -27.52 78.83
C ALA A 20 -46.07 -26.46 78.68
N THR A 21 -45.31 -26.18 79.76
CA THR A 21 -44.22 -25.15 79.76
C THR A 21 -42.81 -25.69 79.48
N ALA A 22 -42.63 -27.00 79.29
CA ALA A 22 -41.32 -27.64 79.17
C ALA A 22 -41.00 -28.21 77.77
N TYR A 23 -41.79 -27.80 76.78
CA TYR A 23 -41.43 -28.18 75.39
C TYR A 23 -40.34 -27.19 74.82
N GLU A 24 -39.07 -27.52 74.98
CA GLU A 24 -38.04 -26.85 74.24
C GLU A 24 -38.01 -27.46 72.85
N PRO A 25 -38.32 -26.65 71.80
CA PRO A 25 -38.34 -27.18 70.46
C PRO A 25 -36.93 -27.65 70.09
N THR A 26 -36.81 -28.86 69.64
CA THR A 26 -35.55 -29.43 69.14
C THR A 26 -35.13 -28.77 67.84
N LEU A 27 -33.88 -28.83 67.49
CA LEU A 27 -33.36 -28.26 66.31
C LEU A 27 -34.06 -28.82 65.01
N SER A 28 -34.54 -30.09 65.11
CA SER A 28 -35.34 -30.75 64.07
C SER A 28 -36.69 -30.11 63.91
N ASP A 29 -37.39 -29.75 65.04
CA ASP A 29 -38.73 -29.11 65.02
C ASP A 29 -38.62 -27.69 64.43
N MET A 30 -37.55 -26.97 64.77
CA MET A 30 -37.26 -25.66 64.17
C MET A 30 -37.04 -25.76 62.67
N VAL A 31 -36.19 -26.70 62.22
CA VAL A 31 -35.96 -26.94 60.82
C VAL A 31 -37.23 -27.33 60.07
N TYR A 32 -38.04 -28.17 60.63
CA TYR A 32 -39.31 -28.57 60.01
C TYR A 32 -40.29 -27.40 59.89
N LYS A 33 -40.40 -26.55 60.92
CA LYS A 33 -41.28 -25.36 60.95
C LYS A 33 -40.81 -24.29 59.98
N PHE A 34 -39.49 -24.11 59.83
CA PHE A 34 -38.88 -23.07 58.95
C PHE A 34 -38.42 -23.61 57.64
N ARG A 35 -38.69 -24.87 57.26
CA ARG A 35 -38.19 -25.49 55.99
C ARG A 35 -38.47 -24.68 54.73
N TYR A 36 -39.70 -24.10 54.64
CA TYR A 36 -40.08 -23.30 53.46
C TYR A 36 -39.29 -21.95 53.39
N PRO A 37 -39.29 -21.12 54.46
CA PRO A 37 -38.50 -19.90 54.44
C PRO A 37 -36.97 -20.15 54.22
N ILE A 38 -36.44 -21.21 54.83
CA ILE A 38 -35.00 -21.58 54.60
C ILE A 38 -34.73 -21.94 53.13
N ALA A 39 -35.64 -22.72 52.52
CA ALA A 39 -35.53 -23.08 51.10
C ALA A 39 -35.65 -21.85 50.18
N VAL A 40 -36.56 -20.93 50.47
CA VAL A 40 -36.72 -19.68 49.72
C VAL A 40 -35.47 -18.80 49.82
N ILE A 41 -34.90 -18.64 51.02
CA ILE A 41 -33.66 -17.89 51.22
C ILE A 41 -32.51 -18.56 50.47
N GLY A 42 -32.40 -19.89 50.51
CA GLY A 42 -31.39 -20.63 49.75
C GLY A 42 -31.48 -20.43 48.25
N ILE A 43 -32.68 -20.44 47.67
CA ILE A 43 -32.92 -20.18 46.25
C ILE A 43 -32.55 -18.74 45.89
N LEU A 44 -32.92 -17.75 46.70
CA LEU A 44 -32.55 -16.35 46.48
C LEU A 44 -31.03 -16.13 46.51
N LEU A 45 -30.35 -16.75 47.46
CA LEU A 45 -28.87 -16.69 47.53
C LEU A 45 -28.23 -17.31 46.30
N LEU A 46 -28.71 -18.46 45.82
CA LEU A 46 -28.24 -19.09 44.60
C LEU A 46 -28.47 -18.21 43.36
N GLN A 47 -29.65 -17.53 43.29
CA GLN A 47 -29.89 -16.58 42.19
C GLN A 47 -28.96 -15.37 42.22
N ILE A 48 -28.67 -14.82 43.39
CA ILE A 48 -27.72 -13.72 43.56
C ILE A 48 -26.32 -14.15 43.10
N VAL A 49 -25.85 -15.32 43.52
CA VAL A 49 -24.57 -15.87 43.13
C VAL A 49 -24.52 -16.10 41.60
N ALA A 50 -25.55 -16.71 41.03
CA ALA A 50 -25.65 -16.93 39.59
C ALA A 50 -25.62 -15.60 38.81
N TRP A 51 -26.37 -14.58 39.31
CA TRP A 51 -26.33 -13.24 38.69
C TRP A 51 -24.95 -12.58 38.80
N MET A 52 -24.28 -12.67 39.95
CA MET A 52 -22.92 -12.16 40.13
C MET A 52 -21.92 -12.83 39.16
N VAL A 53 -22.01 -14.15 39.03
CA VAL A 53 -21.13 -14.89 38.09
C VAL A 53 -21.42 -14.47 36.64
N ALA A 54 -22.69 -14.40 36.23
CA ALA A 54 -23.10 -13.96 34.90
C ALA A 54 -22.64 -12.52 34.62
N PHE A 55 -22.79 -11.62 35.60
CA PHE A 55 -22.31 -10.23 35.47
C PHE A 55 -20.79 -10.16 35.28
N GLU A 56 -20.03 -10.92 36.07
CA GLU A 56 -18.59 -10.95 35.97
C GLU A 56 -18.10 -11.52 34.61
N LEU A 57 -18.78 -12.58 34.12
CA LEU A 57 -18.49 -13.14 32.79
C LEU A 57 -18.78 -12.14 31.65
N LEU A 58 -19.91 -11.42 31.73
CA LEU A 58 -20.27 -10.37 30.78
C LEU A 58 -19.27 -9.21 30.84
N ARG A 59 -18.87 -8.80 32.04
CA ARG A 59 -17.88 -7.76 32.27
C ARG A 59 -16.54 -8.12 31.62
N ARG A 60 -16.04 -9.35 31.86
CA ARG A 60 -14.80 -9.85 31.26
C ARG A 60 -14.87 -9.89 29.75
N ARG A 61 -15.99 -10.35 29.16
CA ARG A 61 -16.19 -10.33 27.71
C ARG A 61 -16.13 -8.93 27.12
N ASN A 62 -16.79 -7.97 27.79
CA ASN A 62 -16.76 -6.58 27.33
C ASN A 62 -15.39 -5.94 27.44
N TYR A 63 -14.63 -6.27 28.50
CA TYR A 63 -13.24 -5.81 28.64
C TYR A 63 -12.34 -6.35 27.51
N HIS A 64 -12.40 -7.64 27.22
CA HIS A 64 -11.61 -8.22 26.12
C HIS A 64 -11.98 -7.60 24.77
N LYS A 65 -13.27 -7.42 24.52
CA LYS A 65 -13.73 -6.78 23.27
C LYS A 65 -13.21 -5.34 23.15
N LEU A 66 -13.29 -4.58 24.22
CA LEU A 66 -12.79 -3.21 24.26
C LEU A 66 -11.26 -3.14 24.07
N GLU A 67 -10.54 -4.10 24.64
CA GLU A 67 -9.09 -4.22 24.49
C GLU A 67 -8.69 -4.55 23.05
N GLU A 68 -9.42 -5.46 22.39
CA GLU A 68 -9.24 -5.77 20.95
C GLU A 68 -9.54 -4.55 20.06
N GLU A 69 -10.66 -3.85 20.31
CA GLU A 69 -11.03 -2.64 19.56
C GLU A 69 -9.99 -1.52 19.75
N ASN A 70 -9.49 -1.33 20.97
CA ASN A 70 -8.44 -0.35 21.25
C ASN A 70 -7.10 -0.72 20.56
N ALA A 71 -6.74 -2.01 20.54
CA ALA A 71 -5.55 -2.48 19.85
C ALA A 71 -5.66 -2.24 18.33
N GLN A 72 -6.81 -2.56 17.73
CA GLN A 72 -7.07 -2.29 16.31
C GLN A 72 -7.03 -0.79 15.99
N LEU A 73 -7.64 0.03 16.85
CA LEU A 73 -7.62 1.49 16.69
C LEU A 73 -6.19 2.03 16.80
N ALA A 74 -5.39 1.54 17.74
CA ALA A 74 -4.00 1.96 17.90
C ALA A 74 -3.17 1.64 16.63
N VAL A 75 -3.36 0.45 16.04
CA VAL A 75 -2.71 0.07 14.76
C VAL A 75 -3.18 0.98 13.63
N ALA A 76 -4.48 1.23 13.51
CA ALA A 76 -5.03 2.10 12.47
C ALA A 76 -4.52 3.55 12.59
N VAL A 77 -4.45 4.08 13.81
CA VAL A 77 -3.88 5.42 14.08
C VAL A 77 -2.40 5.47 13.74
N ALA A 78 -1.62 4.44 14.11
CA ALA A 78 -0.20 4.37 13.76
C ALA A 78 0.02 4.35 12.24
N GLN A 79 -0.78 3.56 11.51
CA GLN A 79 -0.75 3.52 10.04
C GLN A 79 -1.15 4.86 9.42
N ALA A 80 -2.21 5.50 9.92
CA ALA A 80 -2.65 6.81 9.43
C ALA A 80 -1.58 7.89 9.67
N ASN A 81 -0.93 7.89 10.84
CA ASN A 81 0.15 8.82 11.14
C ASN A 81 1.37 8.61 10.23
N SER A 82 1.79 7.36 10.04
CA SER A 82 2.89 7.02 9.13
C SER A 82 2.60 7.45 7.68
N ALA A 83 1.37 7.21 7.19
CA ALA A 83 0.95 7.68 5.87
C ALA A 83 0.94 9.21 5.77
N ASN A 84 0.51 9.92 6.82
CA ASN A 84 0.49 11.38 6.85
C ASN A 84 1.90 11.98 6.92
N GLU A 85 2.81 11.37 7.67
CA GLU A 85 4.22 11.77 7.69
C GLU A 85 4.89 11.56 6.32
N ALA A 86 4.66 10.41 5.68
CA ALA A 86 5.14 10.15 4.32
C ALA A 86 4.61 11.19 3.33
N LYS A 87 3.32 11.55 3.42
CA LYS A 87 2.72 12.61 2.61
C LYS A 87 3.33 13.99 2.87
N GLY A 88 3.64 14.32 4.12
CA GLY A 88 4.32 15.57 4.48
C GLY A 88 5.73 15.64 3.89
N GLN A 89 6.49 14.56 3.99
CA GLN A 89 7.82 14.45 3.38
C GLN A 89 7.75 14.53 1.85
N PHE A 90 6.74 13.90 1.23
CA PHE A 90 6.44 14.02 -0.19
C PHE A 90 6.31 15.48 -0.63
N LEU A 91 5.42 16.25 0.01
CA LEU A 91 5.17 17.64 -0.33
C LEU A 91 6.40 18.53 -0.13
N ALA A 92 7.18 18.26 0.92
CA ALA A 92 8.41 19.01 1.20
C ALA A 92 9.48 18.77 0.10
N ARG A 93 9.70 17.51 -0.29
CA ARG A 93 10.62 17.14 -1.39
C ARG A 93 10.17 17.71 -2.73
N MET A 94 8.86 17.62 -3.06
CA MET A 94 8.30 18.22 -4.28
C MET A 94 8.52 19.72 -4.35
N SER A 95 8.32 20.43 -3.23
CA SER A 95 8.58 21.87 -3.17
C SER A 95 10.03 22.20 -3.48
N HIS A 96 10.97 21.36 -3.04
CA HIS A 96 12.39 21.52 -3.32
C HIS A 96 12.72 21.24 -4.81
N GLU A 97 12.24 20.10 -5.32
CA GLU A 97 12.46 19.66 -6.71
C GLU A 97 11.87 20.66 -7.73
N ILE A 98 10.74 21.26 -7.45
CA ILE A 98 10.12 22.31 -8.28
C ILE A 98 10.90 23.63 -8.18
N ARG A 99 11.38 23.99 -7.00
CA ARG A 99 12.08 25.26 -6.78
C ARG A 99 13.40 25.33 -7.55
N THR A 100 14.13 24.24 -7.62
CA THR A 100 15.45 24.18 -8.27
C THR A 100 15.42 24.58 -9.75
N PRO A 101 14.61 23.94 -10.63
CA PRO A 101 14.51 24.37 -12.04
C PRO A 101 13.89 25.77 -12.19
N ILE A 102 12.94 26.17 -11.33
CA ILE A 102 12.40 27.53 -11.38
C ILE A 102 13.50 28.57 -11.11
N ASN A 103 14.30 28.37 -10.07
CA ASN A 103 15.40 29.29 -9.75
C ASN A 103 16.45 29.33 -10.87
N ALA A 104 16.73 28.17 -11.51
CA ALA A 104 17.61 28.11 -12.68
C ALA A 104 17.04 28.92 -13.86
N ILE A 105 15.75 28.75 -14.18
CA ILE A 105 15.07 29.53 -15.24
C ILE A 105 15.15 31.03 -14.95
N VAL A 106 14.81 31.45 -13.73
CA VAL A 106 14.82 32.87 -13.33
C VAL A 106 16.24 33.42 -13.42
N GLY A 107 17.24 32.75 -12.85
CA GLY A 107 18.64 33.20 -12.87
C GLY A 107 19.22 33.27 -14.29
N LEU A 108 18.95 32.25 -15.12
CA LEU A 108 19.40 32.24 -16.53
C LEU A 108 18.70 33.31 -17.36
N THR A 109 17.43 33.63 -17.08
CA THR A 109 16.71 34.73 -17.73
C THR A 109 17.35 36.08 -17.39
N GLU A 110 17.75 36.28 -16.15
CA GLU A 110 18.43 37.52 -15.72
C GLU A 110 19.83 37.65 -16.37
N ILE A 111 20.60 36.55 -16.43
CA ILE A 111 21.88 36.49 -17.11
C ILE A 111 21.70 36.78 -18.60
N ALA A 112 20.72 36.18 -19.27
CA ALA A 112 20.44 36.41 -20.68
C ALA A 112 20.10 37.88 -20.97
N ARG A 113 19.32 38.54 -20.08
CA ARG A 113 19.05 39.97 -20.22
C ARG A 113 20.28 40.87 -20.13
N HIS A 114 21.19 40.57 -19.21
CA HIS A 114 22.44 41.30 -19.11
C HIS A 114 23.40 41.03 -20.28
N ARG A 115 23.44 39.81 -20.81
CA ARG A 115 24.30 39.44 -21.93
C ARG A 115 23.78 39.86 -23.31
N SER A 116 22.50 40.21 -23.42
CA SER A 116 21.93 40.73 -24.68
C SER A 116 22.61 42.03 -25.14
N ASP A 117 23.13 42.80 -24.19
CA ASP A 117 23.85 44.05 -24.45
C ASP A 117 25.33 43.84 -24.85
N GLU A 118 25.91 42.64 -24.60
CA GLU A 118 27.34 42.33 -24.84
C GLU A 118 27.56 41.42 -26.04
N GLY A 119 26.52 40.96 -26.75
CA GLY A 119 26.63 40.28 -28.05
C GLY A 119 27.03 38.80 -28.04
N GLY A 120 26.92 38.08 -26.90
CA GLY A 120 27.26 36.66 -26.90
C GLY A 120 26.73 35.88 -25.69
N GLY A 121 26.33 34.61 -25.92
CA GLY A 121 25.94 33.68 -24.85
C GLY A 121 24.47 33.66 -24.46
N VAL A 122 23.60 34.40 -25.16
CA VAL A 122 22.14 34.37 -24.93
C VAL A 122 21.55 33.01 -25.35
N GLU A 123 22.01 32.45 -26.46
CA GLU A 123 21.53 31.15 -26.97
C GLU A 123 21.83 30.02 -25.99
N GLU A 124 23.00 29.99 -25.38
CA GLU A 124 23.35 29.02 -24.32
C GLU A 124 22.42 29.16 -23.09
N CYS A 125 22.04 30.38 -22.72
CA CYS A 125 21.08 30.60 -21.62
C CYS A 125 19.68 30.12 -22.01
N LEU A 126 19.24 30.35 -23.25
CA LEU A 126 17.96 29.88 -23.75
C LEU A 126 17.87 28.34 -23.78
N ASP A 127 18.92 27.66 -24.24
CA ASP A 127 19.00 26.19 -24.23
C ASP A 127 18.89 25.62 -22.80
N LYS A 128 19.59 26.25 -21.85
CA LYS A 128 19.51 25.84 -20.44
C LYS A 128 18.14 26.14 -19.83
N ILE A 129 17.47 27.23 -20.21
CA ILE A 129 16.10 27.55 -19.80
C ILE A 129 15.13 26.51 -20.36
N ASP A 130 15.25 26.16 -21.65
CA ASP A 130 14.42 25.13 -22.28
C ASP A 130 14.59 23.78 -21.58
N THR A 131 15.84 23.37 -21.30
CA THR A 131 16.15 22.14 -20.55
C THR A 131 15.52 22.16 -19.15
N SER A 132 15.68 23.25 -18.41
CA SER A 132 15.11 23.39 -17.05
C SER A 132 13.59 23.39 -17.08
N SER A 133 12.97 23.96 -18.11
CA SER A 133 11.51 23.97 -18.30
C SER A 133 10.99 22.56 -18.60
N LYS A 134 11.69 21.78 -19.40
CA LYS A 134 11.35 20.36 -19.67
C LYS A 134 11.42 19.51 -18.40
N VAL A 135 12.47 19.71 -17.58
CA VAL A 135 12.61 19.03 -16.28
C VAL A 135 11.44 19.39 -15.35
N LEU A 136 11.10 20.70 -15.26
CA LEU A 136 9.99 21.14 -14.44
C LEU A 136 8.65 20.51 -14.87
N LEU A 137 8.40 20.47 -16.19
CA LEU A 137 7.19 19.88 -16.75
C LEU A 137 7.10 18.38 -16.44
N ALA A 138 8.22 17.66 -16.53
CA ALA A 138 8.27 16.25 -16.15
C ALA A 138 7.94 16.03 -14.67
N ILE A 139 8.51 16.82 -13.76
CA ILE A 139 8.20 16.74 -12.32
C ILE A 139 6.72 17.02 -12.05
N VAL A 140 6.14 18.05 -12.69
CA VAL A 140 4.72 18.37 -12.52
C VAL A 140 3.84 17.22 -13.01
N ASN A 141 4.17 16.61 -14.15
CA ASN A 141 3.43 15.46 -14.67
C ASN A 141 3.55 14.24 -13.74
N ASP A 142 4.74 13.95 -13.21
CA ASP A 142 4.97 12.88 -12.24
C ASP A 142 4.11 13.07 -10.97
N VAL A 143 4.01 14.29 -10.46
CA VAL A 143 3.17 14.63 -9.30
C VAL A 143 1.69 14.44 -9.61
N LEU A 144 1.24 14.87 -10.79
CA LEU A 144 -0.16 14.70 -11.22
C LEU A 144 -0.51 13.22 -11.39
N ASP A 145 0.37 12.42 -11.99
CA ASP A 145 0.18 10.99 -12.13
C ASP A 145 0.14 10.30 -10.77
N MET A 146 1.07 10.61 -9.86
CA MET A 146 1.06 10.05 -8.50
C MET A 146 -0.23 10.41 -7.75
N SER A 147 -0.68 11.67 -7.84
CA SER A 147 -1.95 12.11 -7.23
C SER A 147 -3.16 11.39 -7.83
N ALA A 148 -3.14 11.14 -9.14
CA ALA A 148 -4.22 10.40 -9.82
C ALA A 148 -4.23 8.91 -9.44
N ILE A 149 -3.05 8.30 -9.25
CA ILE A 149 -2.88 6.93 -8.74
C ILE A 149 -3.43 6.84 -7.32
N GLU A 150 -2.97 7.67 -6.38
CA GLU A 150 -3.39 7.66 -4.98
C GLU A 150 -4.90 7.87 -4.81
N SER A 151 -5.49 8.70 -5.66
CA SER A 151 -6.94 8.96 -5.65
C SER A 151 -7.78 7.91 -6.39
N ASN A 152 -7.18 6.84 -6.89
CA ASN A 152 -7.84 5.78 -7.67
C ASN A 152 -8.60 6.32 -8.91
N LYS A 153 -8.13 7.43 -9.49
CA LYS A 153 -8.79 8.10 -10.63
C LYS A 153 -8.29 7.59 -11.99
N ILE A 154 -7.18 6.87 -12.02
CA ILE A 154 -6.67 6.30 -13.27
C ILE A 154 -7.56 5.14 -13.69
N LYS A 155 -8.09 5.24 -14.90
CA LYS A 155 -8.81 4.16 -15.58
C LYS A 155 -7.91 3.62 -16.66
N ILE A 156 -7.61 2.33 -16.60
CA ILE A 156 -6.82 1.66 -17.63
C ILE A 156 -7.67 1.47 -18.87
N ALA A 157 -7.21 2.02 -19.98
CA ALA A 157 -7.86 1.87 -21.27
C ALA A 157 -7.67 0.45 -21.81
N GLN A 158 -8.66 0.01 -22.62
CA GLN A 158 -8.60 -1.27 -23.33
C GLN A 158 -8.77 -0.95 -24.81
N ALA A 159 -7.67 -0.66 -25.51
CA ALA A 159 -7.66 -0.34 -26.92
C ALA A 159 -6.69 -1.28 -27.66
N PRO A 160 -6.98 -1.64 -28.93
CA PRO A 160 -6.04 -2.41 -29.73
C PRO A 160 -4.81 -1.56 -30.09
N PHE A 161 -3.62 -2.15 -29.99
CA PHE A 161 -2.37 -1.53 -30.41
C PHE A 161 -1.33 -2.58 -30.82
N SER A 162 -0.31 -2.13 -31.55
CA SER A 162 0.82 -2.97 -31.99
C SER A 162 1.98 -2.86 -31.00
N LEU A 163 2.42 -3.99 -30.44
CA LEU A 163 3.66 -4.06 -29.63
C LEU A 163 4.88 -3.61 -30.44
N LYS A 164 4.91 -3.96 -31.72
CA LYS A 164 5.97 -3.54 -32.63
C LYS A 164 6.08 -2.02 -32.74
N GLU A 165 4.94 -1.33 -32.96
CA GLU A 165 4.91 0.14 -33.04
C GLU A 165 5.40 0.80 -31.75
N VAL A 166 5.04 0.24 -30.58
CA VAL A 166 5.56 0.69 -29.28
C VAL A 166 7.07 0.58 -29.23
N LEU A 167 7.62 -0.57 -29.60
CA LEU A 167 9.06 -0.81 -29.57
C LEU A 167 9.83 0.03 -30.61
N ASP A 168 9.26 0.19 -31.81
CA ASP A 168 9.82 1.04 -32.86
C ASP A 168 9.86 2.51 -32.40
N SER A 169 8.84 3.01 -31.70
CA SER A 169 8.83 4.37 -31.14
C SER A 169 9.90 4.58 -30.09
N ILE A 170 10.11 3.60 -29.20
CA ILE A 170 11.18 3.61 -28.19
C ILE A 170 12.55 3.60 -28.87
N SER A 171 12.73 2.75 -29.88
CA SER A 171 13.97 2.66 -30.65
C SER A 171 14.30 3.97 -31.36
N ALA A 172 13.29 4.65 -31.90
CA ALA A 172 13.48 5.95 -32.55
C ALA A 172 13.94 7.05 -31.57
N VAL A 173 13.38 7.06 -30.34
CA VAL A 173 13.71 8.07 -29.32
C VAL A 173 15.10 7.82 -28.72
N TYR A 174 15.35 6.60 -28.25
CA TYR A 174 16.57 6.31 -27.51
C TYR A 174 17.74 5.84 -28.39
N GLY A 175 17.49 5.31 -29.58
CA GLY A 175 18.55 4.88 -30.51
C GLY A 175 19.52 5.99 -30.81
N THR A 176 19.04 7.17 -31.25
CA THR A 176 19.89 8.33 -31.54
C THR A 176 20.62 8.85 -30.30
N GLN A 177 19.97 8.90 -29.16
CA GLN A 177 20.60 9.37 -27.92
C GLN A 177 21.68 8.41 -27.43
N CYS A 178 21.44 7.11 -27.50
CA CYS A 178 22.42 6.07 -27.16
C CYS A 178 23.62 6.09 -28.11
N GLU A 179 23.40 6.28 -29.42
CA GLU A 179 24.46 6.43 -30.40
C GLU A 179 25.36 7.63 -30.09
N GLN A 180 24.77 8.79 -29.77
CA GLN A 180 25.53 10.00 -29.38
C GLN A 180 26.36 9.76 -28.10
N LYS A 181 25.84 8.99 -27.15
CA LYS A 181 26.54 8.61 -25.90
C LYS A 181 27.41 7.38 -26.06
N LYS A 182 27.48 6.79 -27.28
CA LYS A 182 28.21 5.55 -27.61
C LYS A 182 27.80 4.35 -26.77
N ILE A 183 26.52 4.22 -26.50
CA ILE A 183 25.90 3.08 -25.81
C ILE A 183 25.30 2.16 -26.87
N ALA A 184 25.61 0.87 -26.82
CA ALA A 184 24.98 -0.13 -27.68
C ALA A 184 23.50 -0.33 -27.25
N PHE A 185 22.56 0.06 -28.12
CA PHE A 185 21.12 -0.02 -27.83
C PHE A 185 20.46 -1.05 -28.75
N THR A 186 19.78 -2.05 -28.18
CA THR A 186 19.06 -3.08 -28.93
C THR A 186 17.64 -3.26 -28.40
N VAL A 187 16.67 -3.40 -29.30
CA VAL A 187 15.28 -3.68 -29.01
C VAL A 187 14.86 -4.89 -29.83
N GLU A 188 14.39 -5.94 -29.17
CA GLU A 188 14.11 -7.24 -29.78
C GLU A 188 12.75 -7.77 -29.34
N MET A 189 12.04 -8.41 -30.28
CA MET A 189 10.84 -9.23 -29.98
C MET A 189 11.27 -10.70 -30.10
N ASP A 190 11.16 -11.44 -29.01
CA ASP A 190 11.55 -12.85 -28.94
C ASP A 190 10.30 -13.71 -28.62
N GLU A 191 10.05 -14.72 -29.43
CA GLU A 191 8.94 -15.67 -29.30
C GLU A 191 7.55 -15.01 -29.13
N VAL A 192 7.31 -13.85 -29.74
CA VAL A 192 5.99 -13.20 -29.76
C VAL A 192 5.18 -13.71 -30.93
N GLN A 193 4.08 -14.44 -30.65
CA GLN A 193 3.19 -14.98 -31.67
C GLN A 193 2.16 -13.95 -32.16
N VAL A 194 1.69 -13.08 -31.24
CA VAL A 194 0.68 -12.08 -31.56
C VAL A 194 1.18 -10.69 -31.18
N GLU A 195 1.38 -9.87 -32.20
CA GLU A 195 1.85 -8.48 -32.03
C GLU A 195 0.72 -7.50 -31.72
N GLN A 196 -0.51 -7.81 -32.17
CA GLN A 196 -1.68 -6.96 -31.94
C GLN A 196 -2.38 -7.36 -30.65
N VAL A 197 -2.31 -6.46 -29.67
CA VAL A 197 -2.83 -6.69 -28.32
C VAL A 197 -3.80 -5.62 -27.89
N GLN A 198 -4.59 -5.89 -26.86
CA GLN A 198 -5.49 -4.93 -26.22
C GLN A 198 -4.94 -4.51 -24.86
N GLY A 199 -4.94 -3.21 -24.60
CA GLY A 199 -4.49 -2.63 -23.35
C GLY A 199 -4.36 -1.11 -23.43
N ASP A 200 -3.67 -0.54 -22.47
CA ASP A 200 -3.38 0.90 -22.40
C ASP A 200 -1.96 1.19 -22.92
N VAL A 201 -1.88 1.52 -24.22
CA VAL A 201 -0.60 1.84 -24.87
C VAL A 201 0.09 3.05 -24.25
N LEU A 202 -0.67 4.04 -23.77
CA LEU A 202 -0.10 5.24 -23.16
C LEU A 202 0.61 4.88 -21.84
N ARG A 203 -0.05 4.08 -21.01
CA ARG A 203 0.54 3.64 -19.73
C ARG A 203 1.67 2.65 -19.91
N LEU A 204 1.56 1.74 -20.88
CA LEU A 204 2.67 0.86 -21.25
C LEU A 204 3.90 1.66 -21.69
N ASN A 205 3.73 2.63 -22.59
CA ASN A 205 4.81 3.51 -23.01
C ASN A 205 5.42 4.26 -21.83
N GLN A 206 4.62 4.79 -20.93
CA GLN A 206 5.09 5.49 -19.73
C GLN A 206 5.95 4.58 -18.84
N VAL A 207 5.54 3.34 -18.60
CA VAL A 207 6.33 2.34 -17.86
C VAL A 207 7.66 2.10 -18.55
N LEU A 208 7.65 1.76 -19.84
CA LEU A 208 8.86 1.44 -20.58
C LEU A 208 9.82 2.62 -20.67
N LEU A 209 9.32 3.83 -20.92
CA LEU A 209 10.12 5.04 -20.96
C LEU A 209 10.78 5.34 -19.61
N ASN A 210 10.08 5.13 -18.49
CA ASN A 210 10.67 5.29 -17.15
C ASN A 210 11.84 4.31 -16.91
N LEU A 211 11.70 3.05 -17.35
CA LEU A 211 12.77 2.06 -17.21
C LEU A 211 13.97 2.36 -18.12
N ILE A 212 13.70 2.69 -19.39
CA ILE A 212 14.74 2.92 -20.38
C ILE A 212 15.48 4.24 -20.12
N SER A 213 14.77 5.28 -19.65
CA SER A 213 15.42 6.55 -19.25
C SER A 213 16.39 6.34 -18.09
N ASN A 214 16.05 5.49 -17.12
CA ASN A 214 16.98 5.13 -16.06
C ASN A 214 18.17 4.33 -16.58
N ALA A 215 17.96 3.33 -17.45
CA ALA A 215 19.04 2.59 -18.08
C ALA A 215 19.99 3.53 -18.85
N TYR A 216 19.47 4.44 -19.67
CA TYR A 216 20.25 5.43 -20.42
C TYR A 216 21.05 6.38 -19.50
N LYS A 217 20.42 6.82 -18.41
CA LYS A 217 21.01 7.74 -17.45
C LYS A 217 22.22 7.12 -16.76
N PHE A 218 22.09 5.89 -16.28
CA PHE A 218 23.08 5.22 -15.44
C PHE A 218 24.06 4.29 -16.20
N THR A 219 23.88 4.12 -17.51
CA THR A 219 24.85 3.39 -18.33
C THR A 219 25.96 4.34 -18.84
N PRO A 220 27.23 4.07 -18.55
CA PRO A 220 28.33 4.87 -19.03
C PRO A 220 28.55 4.70 -20.55
N GLU A 221 29.37 5.60 -21.13
CA GLU A 221 29.88 5.46 -22.51
C GLU A 221 30.54 4.09 -22.70
N GLY A 222 30.27 3.43 -23.81
CA GLY A 222 30.76 2.08 -24.12
C GLY A 222 29.92 0.93 -23.49
N GLY A 223 28.89 1.25 -22.69
CA GLY A 223 27.99 0.26 -22.16
C GLY A 223 26.94 -0.21 -23.16
N SER A 224 25.99 -1.01 -22.68
CA SER A 224 24.89 -1.55 -23.49
C SER A 224 23.56 -1.51 -22.76
N ILE A 225 22.48 -1.30 -23.53
CA ILE A 225 21.09 -1.38 -23.08
C ILE A 225 20.34 -2.29 -24.04
N ARG A 226 19.65 -3.29 -23.50
CA ARG A 226 18.84 -4.22 -24.28
C ARG A 226 17.42 -4.23 -23.74
N VAL A 227 16.44 -4.12 -24.64
CA VAL A 227 15.02 -4.29 -24.34
C VAL A 227 14.50 -5.49 -25.11
N THR A 228 13.96 -6.48 -24.39
CA THR A 228 13.41 -7.70 -25.00
C THR A 228 11.96 -7.85 -24.60
N VAL A 229 11.09 -8.21 -25.53
CA VAL A 229 9.69 -8.54 -25.29
C VAL A 229 9.44 -9.98 -25.70
N SER A 230 8.85 -10.76 -24.82
CA SER A 230 8.44 -12.15 -25.09
C SER A 230 7.03 -12.41 -24.63
N GLU A 231 6.32 -13.28 -25.35
CA GLU A 231 5.01 -13.78 -24.96
C GLU A 231 5.21 -15.01 -24.05
N LEU A 232 4.56 -15.01 -22.90
CA LEU A 232 4.61 -16.13 -21.96
C LEU A 232 3.50 -17.13 -22.26
N PRO A 233 3.67 -18.43 -21.90
CA PRO A 233 2.60 -19.39 -21.97
C PRO A 233 1.34 -18.90 -21.24
N MET A 234 0.17 -19.12 -21.84
CA MET A 234 -1.12 -18.72 -21.28
C MET A 234 -1.29 -19.24 -19.85
N GLN A 235 -1.63 -18.35 -18.93
CA GLN A 235 -1.88 -18.64 -17.53
C GLN A 235 -3.31 -18.21 -17.18
N GLN A 236 -4.11 -19.09 -16.56
CA GLN A 236 -5.49 -18.80 -16.12
C GLN A 236 -6.36 -18.11 -17.19
N GLU A 237 -6.27 -18.60 -18.44
CA GLU A 237 -6.98 -18.03 -19.61
C GLU A 237 -6.56 -16.61 -20.01
N GLN A 238 -5.39 -16.14 -19.53
CA GLN A 238 -4.82 -14.84 -19.91
C GLN A 238 -3.46 -15.00 -20.57
N PHE A 239 -3.19 -14.15 -21.57
CA PHE A 239 -1.88 -14.03 -22.20
C PHE A 239 -1.05 -13.01 -21.42
N PHE A 240 0.20 -13.38 -21.13
CA PHE A 240 1.14 -12.49 -20.48
C PHE A 240 2.30 -12.15 -21.42
N TYR A 241 2.67 -10.89 -21.42
CA TYR A 241 3.83 -10.39 -22.13
C TYR A 241 4.87 -9.93 -21.12
N LYS A 242 6.10 -10.41 -21.32
CA LYS A 242 7.24 -10.11 -20.47
C LYS A 242 8.14 -9.12 -21.18
N PHE A 243 8.34 -7.96 -20.58
CA PHE A 243 9.26 -6.91 -21.03
C PHE A 243 10.49 -6.94 -20.12
N VAL A 244 11.67 -7.11 -20.68
CA VAL A 244 12.93 -7.15 -19.94
C VAL A 244 13.83 -6.03 -20.45
N GLY A 245 14.17 -5.09 -19.58
CA GLY A 245 15.18 -4.08 -19.81
C GLY A 245 16.47 -4.48 -19.07
N THR A 246 17.57 -4.63 -19.80
CA THR A 246 18.90 -4.95 -19.23
C THR A 246 19.86 -3.85 -19.58
N ASP A 247 20.60 -3.36 -18.60
CA ASP A 247 21.69 -2.41 -18.81
C ASP A 247 23.00 -2.88 -18.15
N THR A 248 24.11 -2.37 -18.63
CA THR A 248 25.44 -2.55 -18.06
C THR A 248 25.92 -1.30 -17.31
N GLY A 249 24.98 -0.66 -16.62
CA GLY A 249 25.22 0.55 -15.85
C GLY A 249 25.90 0.28 -14.51
N GLU A 250 25.91 1.32 -13.66
CA GLU A 250 26.55 1.27 -12.35
C GLU A 250 25.91 0.24 -11.39
N GLY A 251 24.67 -0.18 -11.66
CA GLY A 251 23.91 -1.07 -10.78
C GLY A 251 23.58 -0.43 -9.44
N MET A 252 22.95 -1.19 -8.56
CA MET A 252 22.44 -0.73 -7.26
C MET A 252 22.89 -1.64 -6.12
N SER A 253 23.01 -1.07 -4.91
CA SER A 253 23.20 -1.83 -3.66
C SER A 253 21.96 -2.67 -3.31
N GLU A 254 22.11 -3.67 -2.44
CA GLU A 254 20.99 -4.49 -1.96
C GLU A 254 19.98 -3.63 -1.19
N GLU A 255 20.47 -2.70 -0.35
CA GLU A 255 19.61 -1.80 0.40
C GLU A 255 18.79 -0.87 -0.52
N MET A 256 19.38 -0.43 -1.64
CA MET A 256 18.65 0.38 -2.62
C MET A 256 17.60 -0.45 -3.36
N GLN A 257 17.88 -1.70 -3.69
CA GLN A 257 16.92 -2.57 -4.37
C GLN A 257 15.66 -2.84 -3.54
N GLU A 258 15.76 -2.88 -2.20
CA GLU A 258 14.59 -3.02 -1.32
C GLU A 258 13.67 -1.79 -1.34
N ARG A 259 14.22 -0.62 -1.63
CA ARG A 259 13.53 0.67 -1.56
C ARG A 259 13.28 1.33 -2.92
N LEU A 260 13.82 0.79 -4.00
CA LEU A 260 13.84 1.44 -5.33
C LEU A 260 12.46 1.81 -5.90
N PHE A 261 11.40 1.14 -5.45
CA PHE A 261 10.02 1.44 -5.84
C PHE A 261 9.28 2.35 -4.85
N LEU A 262 9.91 2.75 -3.76
CA LEU A 262 9.36 3.79 -2.89
C LEU A 262 9.53 5.16 -3.55
N PRO A 263 8.56 6.06 -3.39
CA PRO A 263 8.68 7.41 -3.94
C PRO A 263 9.90 8.15 -3.40
N PHE A 264 10.64 8.85 -4.28
CA PHE A 264 11.81 9.69 -3.97
C PHE A 264 13.06 8.97 -3.48
N GLU A 265 13.13 7.67 -3.59
CA GLU A 265 14.35 6.95 -3.31
C GLU A 265 15.38 7.17 -4.43
N GLN A 266 16.59 7.51 -4.02
CA GLN A 266 17.77 7.70 -4.88
C GLN A 266 19.01 7.20 -4.15
N GLU A 267 19.94 6.61 -4.87
CA GLU A 267 21.23 6.22 -4.32
C GLU A 267 22.07 7.49 -4.13
N GLU A 268 22.55 7.76 -2.94
CA GLU A 268 23.32 8.89 -2.40
C GLU A 268 23.34 10.25 -3.15
N ALA A 269 23.33 11.33 -2.37
CA ALA A 269 23.20 12.73 -2.83
C ALA A 269 24.31 13.21 -3.82
N GLU A 270 25.47 12.56 -3.86
CA GLU A 270 26.54 12.90 -4.80
C GLU A 270 26.21 12.54 -6.25
N THR A 271 25.51 11.41 -6.46
CA THR A 271 25.07 10.96 -7.78
C THR A 271 23.85 11.76 -8.29
N ALA A 272 22.99 12.22 -7.37
CA ALA A 272 21.82 13.03 -7.69
C ALA A 272 22.17 14.39 -8.31
N GLN A 273 23.32 14.96 -7.96
CA GLN A 273 23.75 16.27 -8.46
C GLN A 273 24.17 16.25 -9.94
N TYR A 274 24.63 15.09 -10.43
CA TYR A 274 25.07 14.94 -11.84
C TYR A 274 23.99 14.36 -12.75
N HIS A 275 23.01 13.64 -12.21
CA HIS A 275 22.09 12.84 -13.02
C HIS A 275 20.60 13.19 -12.84
N GLY A 276 20.23 14.20 -12.09
CA GLY A 276 18.87 14.74 -11.88
C GLY A 276 17.69 13.77 -12.12
N GLY A 277 16.67 13.79 -11.27
CA GLY A 277 15.44 12.99 -11.46
C GLY A 277 14.54 13.14 -10.24
N SER A 278 13.23 13.05 -10.41
CA SER A 278 12.23 13.21 -9.33
C SER A 278 12.25 12.06 -8.31
N GLY A 279 12.87 10.92 -8.63
CA GLY A 279 12.74 9.70 -7.84
C GLY A 279 11.32 9.11 -7.84
N LEU A 280 10.42 9.61 -8.70
CA LEU A 280 9.04 9.15 -8.84
C LEU A 280 8.86 8.13 -9.97
N GLY A 281 9.71 8.15 -10.99
CA GLY A 281 9.50 7.36 -12.20
C GLY A 281 9.31 5.86 -11.94
N LEU A 282 10.13 5.25 -11.06
CA LEU A 282 10.01 3.82 -10.75
C LEU A 282 8.80 3.50 -9.88
N SER A 283 8.43 4.37 -8.94
CA SER A 283 7.21 4.20 -8.15
C SER A 283 5.95 4.34 -9.01
N ILE A 284 5.93 5.29 -9.95
CA ILE A 284 4.86 5.44 -10.94
C ILE A 284 4.79 4.20 -11.84
N ALA A 285 5.93 3.72 -12.35
CA ALA A 285 5.98 2.52 -13.19
C ALA A 285 5.40 1.29 -12.46
N LYS A 286 5.77 1.07 -11.20
CA LYS A 286 5.23 -0.02 -10.38
C LYS A 286 3.72 0.09 -10.21
N ASN A 287 3.22 1.25 -9.78
CA ASN A 287 1.79 1.45 -9.58
C ASN A 287 0.99 1.26 -10.89
N LEU A 288 1.49 1.75 -12.02
CA LEU A 288 0.83 1.56 -13.33
C LEU A 288 0.81 0.09 -13.72
N VAL A 289 1.91 -0.65 -13.53
CA VAL A 289 1.98 -2.09 -13.80
C VAL A 289 0.98 -2.85 -12.93
N GLU A 290 0.88 -2.53 -11.64
CA GLU A 290 -0.08 -3.13 -10.72
C GLU A 290 -1.54 -2.79 -11.11
N LEU A 291 -1.82 -1.55 -11.50
CA LEU A 291 -3.14 -1.14 -12.00
C LEU A 291 -3.52 -1.85 -13.31
N MET A 292 -2.54 -2.20 -14.14
CA MET A 292 -2.75 -3.02 -15.35
C MET A 292 -2.84 -4.52 -15.05
N GLY A 293 -2.79 -4.93 -13.77
CA GLY A 293 -2.89 -6.34 -13.34
C GLY A 293 -1.60 -7.14 -13.53
N GLY A 294 -0.47 -6.47 -13.69
CA GLY A 294 0.84 -7.06 -13.90
C GLY A 294 1.75 -7.05 -12.68
N SER A 295 3.01 -7.34 -12.91
CA SER A 295 4.08 -7.30 -11.90
C SER A 295 5.36 -6.72 -12.48
N ILE A 296 6.14 -6.06 -11.63
CA ILE A 296 7.48 -5.55 -11.94
C ILE A 296 8.48 -6.04 -10.91
N SER A 297 9.67 -6.41 -11.36
CA SER A 297 10.78 -6.81 -10.50
C SER A 297 12.09 -6.23 -11.01
N CYS A 298 13.07 -6.14 -10.11
CA CYS A 298 14.41 -5.66 -10.39
C CYS A 298 15.44 -6.64 -9.87
N GLN A 299 16.51 -6.85 -10.63
CA GLN A 299 17.72 -7.52 -10.21
C GLN A 299 18.88 -6.63 -10.58
N SER A 300 19.70 -6.23 -9.62
CA SER A 300 20.84 -5.36 -9.86
C SER A 300 22.03 -5.78 -9.04
N LYS A 301 23.21 -5.44 -9.56
CA LYS A 301 24.47 -5.64 -8.84
C LYS A 301 25.38 -4.45 -9.11
N LYS A 302 25.86 -3.80 -8.06
CA LYS A 302 26.73 -2.64 -8.14
C LYS A 302 27.99 -2.95 -8.97
N GLY A 303 28.27 -2.10 -9.97
CA GLY A 303 29.37 -2.26 -10.91
C GLY A 303 29.13 -3.27 -12.05
N VAL A 304 27.95 -3.87 -12.15
CA VAL A 304 27.62 -4.87 -13.19
C VAL A 304 26.47 -4.41 -14.08
N GLY A 305 25.41 -3.83 -13.51
CA GLY A 305 24.22 -3.34 -14.22
C GLY A 305 22.92 -3.74 -13.56
N THR A 306 21.82 -3.50 -14.29
CA THR A 306 20.45 -3.72 -13.79
C THR A 306 19.60 -4.47 -14.81
N ILE A 307 18.70 -5.30 -14.30
CA ILE A 307 17.67 -6.01 -15.07
C ILE A 307 16.32 -5.67 -14.46
N PHE A 308 15.49 -4.96 -15.22
CA PHE A 308 14.07 -4.80 -14.89
C PHE A 308 13.24 -5.79 -15.68
N THR A 309 12.29 -6.43 -15.01
CA THR A 309 11.34 -7.35 -15.63
C THR A 309 9.93 -6.88 -15.31
N VAL A 310 9.14 -6.61 -16.36
CA VAL A 310 7.71 -6.28 -16.27
C VAL A 310 6.93 -7.40 -16.92
N SER A 311 5.90 -7.92 -16.25
CA SER A 311 4.96 -8.89 -16.78
C SER A 311 3.57 -8.30 -16.77
N LEU A 312 2.91 -8.23 -17.93
CA LEU A 312 1.58 -7.63 -18.10
C LEU A 312 0.62 -8.60 -18.77
N PRO A 313 -0.62 -8.72 -18.27
CA PRO A 313 -1.68 -9.40 -18.97
C PRO A 313 -2.17 -8.50 -20.11
N LEU A 314 -1.99 -8.93 -21.37
CA LEU A 314 -2.48 -8.24 -22.54
C LEU A 314 -3.30 -9.24 -23.38
N ALA A 315 -4.56 -8.92 -23.63
CA ALA A 315 -5.39 -9.75 -24.48
C ALA A 315 -4.95 -9.63 -25.95
N HIS A 316 -5.08 -10.70 -26.71
CA HIS A 316 -4.90 -10.63 -28.16
C HIS A 316 -6.00 -9.75 -28.75
N ALA A 317 -5.65 -8.79 -29.62
CA ALA A 317 -6.64 -8.02 -30.33
C ALA A 317 -7.32 -8.92 -31.37
N VAL A 318 -8.62 -9.07 -31.25
CA VAL A 318 -9.41 -9.83 -32.23
C VAL A 318 -9.49 -9.03 -33.52
N ASP A 319 -9.03 -9.60 -34.62
CA ASP A 319 -9.10 -8.97 -35.94
C ASP A 319 -10.57 -8.96 -36.39
N GLU A 320 -11.31 -7.85 -36.16
CA GLU A 320 -12.71 -7.68 -36.53
C GLU A 320 -12.93 -7.88 -38.03
N LYS A 321 -11.88 -7.88 -38.86
CA LYS A 321 -11.97 -8.16 -40.30
C LYS A 321 -12.17 -9.64 -40.61
N LYS A 322 -11.79 -10.55 -39.74
CA LYS A 322 -12.02 -11.99 -39.94
C LYS A 322 -13.43 -12.44 -39.51
N GLN A 323 -14.03 -11.77 -38.51
CA GLN A 323 -15.40 -12.12 -38.06
C GLN A 323 -16.52 -11.65 -39.01
N LYS A 324 -16.24 -10.76 -39.97
CA LYS A 324 -17.26 -10.34 -40.99
C LYS A 324 -17.18 -11.16 -42.27
N ALA A 325 -16.27 -12.14 -42.35
CA ALA A 325 -16.08 -12.99 -43.56
C ALA A 325 -16.52 -14.46 -43.35
N GLU A 326 -16.98 -14.84 -42.16
CA GLU A 326 -17.73 -16.05 -41.85
C GLU A 326 -19.22 -15.74 -41.66
#